data_786b387659f6493891ab036a063ae633
#
_entry.id   786b387659f6493891ab036a063ae633
#
_cell.length_a   1.000
_cell.length_b   1.000
_cell.length_c   1.000
_cell.angle_alpha   90.00
_cell.angle_beta   90.00
_cell.angle_gamma   90.00
#
_symmetry.space_group_name_H-M   'P 1'
#
loop_
_entity.id
_entity.type
_entity.pdbx_description
1 polymer ?
#
loop_
_entity_poly.entity_id
_entity_poly.type
_entity_poly.pdbx_seq_one_letter_code
_entity_poly.pdbx_strand_id
1 'polypeptide(L)'
;EMCIRDRYYERLGVDKNASQDEIKKAYRKMSKKYHPDLNKEEGAEEKYKEVQEAYETLSDEQKRAVYDQYGEAGANGGFGGGGFGGASGFSGFGGGSGGFGGFEDIFSSFFGGGGAQVNPNAPRQGDDLQYRINLKFEEAIFGVEKQVKYNREELCHTCGGSGAKAGTHPETCHKCGGSGQINVVRDTPLGRMQTQVTCDVCNGTGKEIKEKCETCHGSGHEKVAHTVKVTVPAGVETGQKMRLQGQGDAGVNGGPYGDLYVVFQVEASDKFERDGAEIYYKMPMDFVQAALGDEIEVPTVHGNVKLKIPAGTQTGANFRLKGKGAPKLRGSGNGDQYVIINIVTPKNLNQAQKEALQAFAKASGVEVSGSGKKGFFDKFK
;
A
#
# COMPACT_ATOMS: atom_id res chain seq x y z
N GLU A 1 31.92 -20.34 41.59
CA GLU A 1 30.52 -20.31 41.12
C GLU A 1 30.20 -18.93 40.60
N MET A 2 30.48 -18.66 39.33
CA MET A 2 30.15 -17.40 38.69
C MET A 2 28.62 -17.30 38.57
N CYS A 3 28.04 -16.25 39.15
CA CYS A 3 26.60 -16.04 39.13
C CYS A 3 26.10 -15.85 37.67
N ILE A 4 25.10 -16.63 37.27
CA ILE A 4 24.37 -16.54 35.98
C ILE A 4 23.86 -15.14 35.68
N ARG A 5 23.88 -14.22 36.67
CA ARG A 5 23.38 -12.84 36.63
C ARG A 5 24.31 -11.82 35.96
N ASP A 6 25.59 -12.14 35.73
CA ASP A 6 26.56 -11.15 35.24
C ASP A 6 26.89 -11.33 33.75
N ARG A 7 26.27 -12.35 33.09
CA ARG A 7 26.58 -12.75 31.72
C ARG A 7 26.39 -11.66 30.66
N TYR A 8 25.36 -10.82 30.75
CA TYR A 8 25.14 -9.73 29.78
C TYR A 8 26.13 -8.59 29.94
N TYR A 9 26.54 -8.29 31.17
CA TYR A 9 27.60 -7.31 31.44
C TYR A 9 28.96 -7.80 30.93
N GLU A 10 29.25 -9.08 31.11
CA GLU A 10 30.47 -9.71 30.57
C GLU A 10 30.50 -9.73 29.04
N ARG A 11 29.36 -10.03 28.39
CA ARG A 11 29.23 -9.99 26.92
C ARG A 11 29.54 -8.62 26.35
N LEU A 12 29.14 -7.56 27.02
CA LEU A 12 29.46 -6.18 26.65
C LEU A 12 30.84 -5.74 27.16
N GLY A 13 31.44 -6.47 28.11
CA GLY A 13 32.72 -6.13 28.73
C GLY A 13 32.67 -4.89 29.60
N VAL A 14 31.58 -4.73 30.37
CA VAL A 14 31.33 -3.62 31.29
C VAL A 14 31.05 -4.16 32.69
N ASP A 15 31.26 -3.26 33.71
CA ASP A 15 30.93 -3.55 35.10
C ASP A 15 29.40 -3.53 35.29
N LYS A 16 28.93 -4.26 36.32
CA LYS A 16 27.50 -4.32 36.66
C LYS A 16 26.93 -2.94 37.06
N ASN A 17 27.77 -2.05 37.56
CA ASN A 17 27.41 -0.68 37.93
C ASN A 17 27.63 0.34 36.80
N ALA A 18 27.94 -0.15 35.56
CA ALA A 18 28.17 0.74 34.42
C ALA A 18 26.98 1.64 34.13
N SER A 19 27.27 2.89 33.82
CA SER A 19 26.27 3.87 33.39
C SER A 19 25.70 3.51 32.00
N GLN A 20 24.55 4.06 31.65
CA GLN A 20 23.92 3.86 30.34
C GLN A 20 24.82 4.31 29.19
N ASP A 21 25.62 5.38 29.40
CA ASP A 21 26.57 5.84 28.39
C ASP A 21 27.75 4.88 28.21
N GLU A 22 28.20 4.22 29.26
CA GLU A 22 29.26 3.20 29.20
C GLU A 22 28.77 1.94 28.49
N ILE A 23 27.56 1.48 28.78
CA ILE A 23 26.88 0.38 28.10
C ILE A 23 26.77 0.68 26.59
N LYS A 24 26.33 1.88 26.21
CA LYS A 24 26.20 2.31 24.83
C LYS A 24 27.55 2.39 24.09
N LYS A 25 28.60 2.86 24.76
CA LYS A 25 29.97 2.91 24.22
C LYS A 25 30.52 1.48 24.00
N ALA A 26 30.32 0.60 24.99
CA ALA A 26 30.76 -0.79 24.91
C ALA A 26 30.06 -1.53 23.76
N TYR A 27 28.73 -1.37 23.64
CA TYR A 27 27.97 -1.93 22.53
C TYR A 27 28.50 -1.48 21.17
N ARG A 28 28.74 -0.17 20.97
CA ARG A 28 29.29 0.33 19.69
C ARG A 28 30.65 -0.28 19.38
N LYS A 29 31.51 -0.49 20.38
CA LYS A 29 32.83 -1.09 20.24
C LYS A 29 32.73 -2.57 19.86
N MET A 30 31.90 -3.33 20.57
CA MET A 30 31.71 -4.78 20.34
C MET A 30 30.95 -5.05 19.04
N SER A 31 29.91 -4.27 18.71
CA SER A 31 29.18 -4.35 17.46
C SER A 31 30.07 -4.14 16.25
N LYS A 32 30.99 -3.14 16.30
CA LYS A 32 31.97 -2.93 15.24
C LYS A 32 33.00 -4.05 15.14
N LYS A 33 33.39 -4.66 16.26
CA LYS A 33 34.36 -5.77 16.30
C LYS A 33 33.81 -7.07 15.71
N TYR A 34 32.53 -7.38 15.95
CA TYR A 34 31.86 -8.62 15.52
C TYR A 34 30.88 -8.44 14.36
N HIS A 35 30.92 -7.27 13.70
CA HIS A 35 30.03 -7.00 12.57
C HIS A 35 30.25 -8.01 11.43
N PRO A 36 29.20 -8.64 10.88
CA PRO A 36 29.32 -9.70 9.88
C PRO A 36 29.98 -9.24 8.58
N ASP A 37 29.90 -7.95 8.24
CA ASP A 37 30.57 -7.39 7.05
C ASP A 37 32.06 -7.11 7.28
N LEU A 38 32.49 -6.92 8.52
CA LEU A 38 33.86 -6.57 8.86
C LEU A 38 34.67 -7.73 9.43
N ASN A 39 34.00 -8.70 10.07
CA ASN A 39 34.64 -9.86 10.69
C ASN A 39 34.02 -11.15 10.12
N LYS A 40 34.83 -11.93 9.39
CA LYS A 40 34.46 -13.21 8.78
C LYS A 40 34.97 -14.43 9.59
N GLU A 41 35.39 -14.23 10.82
CA GLU A 41 35.80 -15.33 11.69
C GLU A 41 34.61 -16.22 12.06
N GLU A 42 34.85 -17.51 12.14
CA GLU A 42 33.85 -18.49 12.56
C GLU A 42 33.35 -18.19 13.97
N GLY A 43 32.03 -18.03 14.15
CA GLY A 43 31.40 -17.62 15.42
C GLY A 43 31.27 -16.10 15.64
N ALA A 44 31.71 -15.22 14.72
CA ALA A 44 31.54 -13.78 14.84
C ALA A 44 30.06 -13.36 14.82
N GLU A 45 29.24 -14.04 14.02
CA GLU A 45 27.79 -13.76 13.92
C GLU A 45 27.06 -14.14 15.22
N GLU A 46 27.43 -15.25 15.86
CA GLU A 46 26.84 -15.65 17.15
C GLU A 46 27.18 -14.64 18.24
N LYS A 47 28.46 -14.23 18.33
CA LYS A 47 28.89 -13.20 19.27
C LYS A 47 28.23 -11.85 19.01
N TYR A 48 27.97 -11.51 17.75
CA TYR A 48 27.25 -10.29 17.41
C TYR A 48 25.80 -10.33 17.93
N LYS A 49 25.10 -11.45 17.75
CA LYS A 49 23.74 -11.67 18.28
C LYS A 49 23.71 -11.58 19.82
N GLU A 50 24.69 -12.19 20.49
CA GLU A 50 24.81 -12.15 21.93
C GLU A 50 25.07 -10.73 22.48
N VAL A 51 25.89 -9.95 21.79
CA VAL A 51 26.18 -8.55 22.14
C VAL A 51 24.94 -7.67 21.89
N GLN A 52 24.15 -7.94 20.85
CA GLN A 52 22.92 -7.25 20.56
C GLN A 52 21.86 -7.53 21.64
N GLU A 53 21.66 -8.79 22.00
CA GLU A 53 20.73 -9.22 23.04
C GLU A 53 21.07 -8.60 24.42
N ALA A 54 22.36 -8.60 24.79
CA ALA A 54 22.83 -7.99 26.00
C ALA A 54 22.57 -6.48 26.04
N TYR A 55 22.80 -5.78 24.92
CA TYR A 55 22.52 -4.35 24.82
C TYR A 55 21.04 -4.04 24.89
N GLU A 56 20.20 -4.82 24.22
CA GLU A 56 18.74 -4.63 24.21
C GLU A 56 18.14 -4.74 25.63
N THR A 57 18.70 -5.61 26.43
CA THR A 57 18.27 -5.77 27.82
C THR A 57 18.85 -4.69 28.77
N LEU A 58 20.12 -4.32 28.61
CA LEU A 58 20.80 -3.41 29.52
C LEU A 58 20.64 -1.92 29.18
N SER A 59 20.20 -1.60 27.95
CA SER A 59 19.97 -0.22 27.51
C SER A 59 18.71 0.42 28.07
N ASP A 60 17.76 -0.37 28.52
CA ASP A 60 16.52 0.08 29.13
C ASP A 60 16.59 -0.10 30.64
N GLU A 61 16.31 0.96 31.40
CA GLU A 61 16.41 0.92 32.88
C GLU A 61 15.45 -0.10 33.50
N GLN A 62 14.29 -0.30 32.92
CA GLN A 62 13.29 -1.22 33.46
C GLN A 62 13.69 -2.67 33.17
N LYS A 63 14.13 -2.97 31.95
CA LYS A 63 14.62 -4.30 31.58
C LYS A 63 15.88 -4.66 32.35
N ARG A 64 16.77 -3.70 32.54
CA ARG A 64 17.97 -3.85 33.34
C ARG A 64 17.65 -4.18 34.80
N ALA A 65 16.69 -3.47 35.41
CA ALA A 65 16.24 -3.75 36.77
C ALA A 65 15.65 -5.16 36.93
N VAL A 66 14.87 -5.61 35.94
CA VAL A 66 14.33 -6.98 35.92
C VAL A 66 15.45 -8.02 35.73
N TYR A 67 16.41 -7.76 34.86
CA TYR A 67 17.56 -8.61 34.64
C TYR A 67 18.45 -8.70 35.91
N ASP A 68 18.69 -7.59 36.57
CA ASP A 68 19.47 -7.51 37.81
C ASP A 68 18.81 -8.27 38.97
N GLN A 69 17.48 -8.31 38.99
CA GLN A 69 16.70 -8.98 40.02
C GLN A 69 16.48 -10.50 39.73
N TYR A 70 16.18 -10.86 38.51
CA TYR A 70 15.75 -12.21 38.13
C TYR A 70 16.71 -12.94 37.18
N GLY A 71 17.76 -12.27 36.69
CA GLY A 71 18.72 -12.84 35.74
C GLY A 71 18.15 -13.07 34.33
N GLU A 72 18.87 -13.87 33.52
CA GLU A 72 18.51 -14.19 32.13
C GLU A 72 17.13 -14.87 31.99
N ALA A 73 16.69 -15.64 33.00
CA ALA A 73 15.37 -16.25 33.03
C ALA A 73 14.23 -15.22 33.17
N GLY A 74 14.48 -14.09 33.84
CA GLY A 74 13.53 -13.00 33.94
C GLY A 74 13.47 -12.12 32.68
N ALA A 75 14.61 -11.93 32.03
CA ALA A 75 14.71 -11.15 30.79
C ALA A 75 14.10 -11.88 29.58
N ASN A 76 14.13 -13.21 29.54
CA ASN A 76 13.59 -14.04 28.48
C ASN A 76 12.14 -14.55 28.71
N GLY A 77 11.37 -13.89 29.60
CA GLY A 77 9.94 -14.20 29.75
C GLY A 77 9.65 -15.44 30.63
N GLY A 78 10.56 -15.82 31.52
CA GLY A 78 10.41 -17.00 32.40
C GLY A 78 9.59 -16.78 33.68
N PHE A 79 8.82 -15.70 33.82
CA PHE A 79 7.98 -15.47 35.01
C PHE A 79 6.49 -15.55 34.69
N GLY A 80 5.99 -16.75 34.60
CA GLY A 80 4.57 -17.07 34.46
C GLY A 80 4.37 -18.56 34.37
N GLY A 81 4.43 -19.25 35.53
CA GLY A 81 4.22 -20.66 35.62
C GLY A 81 2.90 -21.12 35.03
N GLY A 82 2.93 -22.05 34.09
CA GLY A 82 1.76 -22.78 33.60
C GLY A 82 1.73 -22.96 32.08
N GLY A 83 2.49 -23.92 31.55
CA GLY A 83 2.09 -24.74 30.45
C GLY A 83 1.77 -24.04 29.11
N PHE A 84 2.80 -23.72 28.32
CA PHE A 84 2.62 -23.70 26.87
C PHE A 84 3.85 -24.34 26.20
N GLY A 85 3.85 -25.66 26.23
CA GLY A 85 4.73 -26.46 25.40
C GLY A 85 4.26 -26.41 23.95
N GLY A 86 5.12 -25.96 23.06
CA GLY A 86 4.94 -26.15 21.62
C GLY A 86 4.69 -24.91 20.83
N ALA A 87 5.73 -24.15 20.57
CA ALA A 87 5.76 -23.25 19.43
C ALA A 87 7.18 -23.17 18.86
N SER A 88 7.65 -24.28 18.31
CA SER A 88 8.63 -24.27 17.22
C SER A 88 7.92 -23.71 15.98
N GLY A 89 7.97 -22.40 15.74
CA GLY A 89 7.26 -21.81 14.61
C GLY A 89 7.47 -20.31 14.44
N PHE A 90 8.43 -19.69 15.12
CA PHE A 90 8.75 -18.27 14.89
C PHE A 90 10.09 -18.07 14.16
N SER A 91 10.33 -18.93 13.16
CA SER A 91 11.47 -18.82 12.23
C SER A 91 10.98 -18.31 10.86
N GLY A 92 10.49 -17.07 10.80
CA GLY A 92 9.93 -16.56 9.54
C GLY A 92 9.68 -15.05 9.52
N PHE A 93 10.55 -14.27 10.16
CA PHE A 93 10.50 -12.82 9.95
C PHE A 93 11.90 -12.26 9.65
N GLY A 94 12.44 -12.72 8.54
CA GLY A 94 13.63 -12.17 7.93
C GLY A 94 13.22 -11.35 6.71
N GLY A 95 13.48 -10.05 6.75
CA GLY A 95 13.47 -9.20 5.57
C GLY A 95 12.49 -8.03 5.62
N GLY A 96 12.97 -6.85 5.96
CA GLY A 96 12.23 -5.60 5.77
C GLY A 96 12.69 -4.50 6.73
N SER A 97 13.63 -3.71 6.28
CA SER A 97 14.10 -2.46 6.85
C SER A 97 12.95 -1.53 7.23
N GLY A 98 12.96 -1.03 8.47
CA GLY A 98 12.28 0.21 8.83
C GLY A 98 11.17 0.10 9.87
N GLY A 99 11.42 0.56 11.08
CA GLY A 99 10.37 0.94 12.02
C GLY A 99 10.42 0.25 13.39
N PHE A 100 11.20 0.81 14.28
CA PHE A 100 11.40 0.37 15.67
C PHE A 100 10.17 0.61 16.60
N GLY A 101 8.98 0.89 16.05
CA GLY A 101 7.76 1.23 16.80
C GLY A 101 6.82 0.07 17.18
N GLY A 102 7.03 -1.14 16.64
CA GLY A 102 6.07 -2.24 16.82
C GLY A 102 6.27 -3.12 18.07
N PHE A 103 7.39 -3.02 18.73
CA PHE A 103 7.70 -3.87 19.90
C PHE A 103 7.13 -3.32 21.21
N GLU A 104 7.00 -2.01 21.31
CA GLU A 104 6.41 -1.34 22.48
C GLU A 104 4.92 -1.65 22.63
N ASP A 105 4.19 -1.72 21.51
CA ASP A 105 2.77 -2.11 21.49
C ASP A 105 2.53 -3.59 21.84
N ILE A 106 3.43 -4.48 21.41
CA ILE A 106 3.34 -5.92 21.75
C ILE A 106 3.73 -6.16 23.19
N PHE A 107 4.73 -5.44 23.70
CA PHE A 107 5.19 -5.56 25.07
C PHE A 107 4.17 -4.97 26.06
N SER A 108 3.59 -3.81 25.78
CA SER A 108 2.53 -3.22 26.61
C SER A 108 1.26 -4.08 26.62
N SER A 109 0.96 -4.78 25.53
CA SER A 109 -0.15 -5.73 25.43
C SER A 109 0.08 -7.02 26.22
N PHE A 110 1.35 -7.45 26.37
CA PHE A 110 1.72 -8.70 27.04
C PHE A 110 2.11 -8.55 28.51
N PHE A 111 2.73 -7.42 28.87
CA PHE A 111 3.25 -7.17 30.24
C PHE A 111 2.41 -6.18 31.05
N GLY A 112 1.63 -5.34 30.40
CA GLY A 112 0.67 -4.46 31.07
C GLY A 112 -0.53 -5.26 31.54
N GLY A 113 -0.36 -6.17 32.48
CA GLY A 113 -1.35 -7.10 33.06
C GLY A 113 -2.64 -6.50 33.61
N GLY A 114 -3.28 -5.67 32.82
CA GLY A 114 -4.67 -5.31 32.88
C GLY A 114 -5.20 -5.54 31.48
N GLY A 115 -5.93 -6.63 31.24
CA GLY A 115 -6.75 -6.74 30.05
C GLY A 115 -7.44 -5.40 29.87
N ALA A 116 -7.04 -4.65 28.83
CA ALA A 116 -7.76 -3.44 28.48
C ALA A 116 -9.22 -3.87 28.37
N GLN A 117 -9.98 -3.56 29.39
CA GLN A 117 -11.40 -3.86 29.44
C GLN A 117 -11.99 -3.06 28.30
N VAL A 118 -12.09 -3.70 27.12
CA VAL A 118 -12.66 -3.07 25.92
C VAL A 118 -14.06 -2.63 26.36
N ASN A 119 -14.19 -1.34 26.64
CA ASN A 119 -15.50 -0.78 26.96
C ASN A 119 -16.36 -0.90 25.69
N PRO A 120 -17.35 -1.78 25.65
CA PRO A 120 -18.18 -1.98 24.47
C PRO A 120 -18.98 -0.72 24.09
N ASN A 121 -19.09 0.22 25.02
CA ASN A 121 -19.74 1.51 24.82
C ASN A 121 -18.77 2.65 24.45
N ALA A 122 -17.47 2.36 24.28
CA ALA A 122 -16.54 3.38 23.81
C ALA A 122 -16.91 3.86 22.40
N PRO A 123 -16.78 5.15 22.11
CA PRO A 123 -16.93 5.67 20.76
C PRO A 123 -15.97 4.95 19.81
N ARG A 124 -16.49 4.44 18.71
CA ARG A 124 -15.69 3.77 17.66
C ARG A 124 -15.91 4.48 16.34
N GLN A 125 -14.82 4.70 15.62
CA GLN A 125 -14.89 5.22 14.27
C GLN A 125 -15.64 4.24 13.38
N GLY A 126 -16.42 4.76 12.43
CA GLY A 126 -17.10 3.99 11.41
C GLY A 126 -16.12 3.34 10.43
N ASP A 127 -16.62 2.42 9.64
CA ASP A 127 -15.81 1.69 8.68
C ASP A 127 -15.39 2.59 7.53
N ASP A 128 -14.16 2.36 7.05
CA ASP A 128 -13.64 3.03 5.87
C ASP A 128 -14.22 2.36 4.62
N LEU A 129 -14.62 3.19 3.66
CA LEU A 129 -15.17 2.74 2.40
C LEU A 129 -14.14 2.88 1.28
N GLN A 130 -14.21 2.00 0.30
CA GLN A 130 -13.41 2.10 -0.92
C GLN A 130 -14.32 2.17 -2.14
N TYR A 131 -14.08 3.18 -2.99
CA TYR A 131 -14.80 3.37 -4.24
C TYR A 131 -13.83 3.49 -5.41
N ARG A 132 -14.12 2.83 -6.55
CA ARG A 132 -13.31 2.91 -7.77
C ARG A 132 -13.94 3.87 -8.75
N ILE A 133 -13.13 4.78 -9.29
CA ILE A 133 -13.54 5.72 -10.33
C ILE A 133 -12.77 5.39 -11.60
N ASN A 134 -13.50 5.17 -12.70
CA ASN A 134 -12.92 5.06 -14.02
C ASN A 134 -12.69 6.47 -14.58
N LEU A 135 -11.48 6.72 -15.03
CA LEU A 135 -11.04 7.97 -15.64
C LEU A 135 -10.63 7.69 -17.09
N LYS A 136 -11.05 8.55 -18.01
CA LYS A 136 -10.48 8.57 -19.33
C LYS A 136 -9.01 9.01 -19.26
N PHE A 137 -8.22 8.60 -20.24
CA PHE A 137 -6.80 8.96 -20.29
C PHE A 137 -6.57 10.47 -20.16
N GLU A 138 -7.34 11.29 -20.88
CA GLU A 138 -7.25 12.76 -20.85
C GLU A 138 -7.64 13.34 -19.49
N GLU A 139 -8.68 12.80 -18.85
CA GLU A 139 -9.12 13.20 -17.51
C GLU A 139 -8.02 12.94 -16.45
N ALA A 140 -7.29 11.85 -16.61
CA ALA A 140 -6.17 11.54 -15.72
C ALA A 140 -4.95 12.44 -15.95
N ILE A 141 -4.74 12.90 -17.20
CA ILE A 141 -3.67 13.85 -17.54
C ILE A 141 -3.97 15.26 -16.99
N PHE A 142 -5.16 15.78 -17.27
CA PHE A 142 -5.49 17.18 -16.97
C PHE A 142 -6.17 17.39 -15.63
N GLY A 143 -6.61 16.30 -14.99
CA GLY A 143 -7.46 16.37 -13.82
C GLY A 143 -8.92 16.67 -14.20
N VAL A 144 -9.82 16.33 -13.31
CA VAL A 144 -11.27 16.52 -13.51
C VAL A 144 -11.99 16.56 -12.17
N GLU A 145 -13.11 17.26 -12.13
CA GLU A 145 -14.04 17.18 -11.01
C GLU A 145 -15.18 16.21 -11.35
N LYS A 146 -15.35 15.18 -10.52
CA LYS A 146 -16.43 14.20 -10.68
C LYS A 146 -17.30 14.12 -9.44
N GLN A 147 -18.59 13.94 -9.64
CA GLN A 147 -19.53 13.60 -8.57
C GLN A 147 -19.63 12.07 -8.49
N VAL A 148 -19.41 11.56 -7.29
CA VAL A 148 -19.46 10.13 -6.99
C VAL A 148 -20.67 9.88 -6.12
N LYS A 149 -21.53 8.95 -6.56
CA LYS A 149 -22.65 8.45 -5.78
C LYS A 149 -22.29 7.08 -5.23
N TYR A 150 -22.42 6.92 -3.92
CA TYR A 150 -22.18 5.64 -3.26
C TYR A 150 -23.12 5.51 -2.07
N ASN A 151 -23.28 4.31 -1.57
CA ASN A 151 -24.08 4.07 -0.39
C ASN A 151 -23.16 4.00 0.81
N ARG A 152 -23.56 4.64 1.91
CA ARG A 152 -22.88 4.55 3.19
C ARG A 152 -23.90 4.38 4.31
N GLU A 153 -23.45 3.89 5.45
CA GLU A 153 -24.23 3.88 6.66
C GLU A 153 -24.15 5.25 7.34
N GLU A 154 -25.30 5.88 7.54
CA GLU A 154 -25.46 7.14 8.26
C GLU A 154 -26.23 6.91 9.56
N LEU A 155 -26.12 7.84 10.49
CA LEU A 155 -26.98 7.82 11.67
C LEU A 155 -28.41 7.96 11.22
N CYS A 156 -29.29 7.10 11.72
CA CYS A 156 -30.70 7.10 11.37
C CYS A 156 -31.32 8.48 11.63
N HIS A 157 -31.91 9.07 10.61
CA HIS A 157 -32.50 10.40 10.67
C HIS A 157 -33.68 10.50 11.66
N THR A 158 -34.38 9.38 11.90
CA THR A 158 -35.56 9.33 12.79
C THR A 158 -35.14 9.30 14.26
N CYS A 159 -34.14 8.50 14.62
CA CYS A 159 -33.73 8.32 16.02
C CYS A 159 -32.37 8.96 16.38
N GLY A 160 -31.68 9.56 15.42
CA GLY A 160 -30.39 10.22 15.65
C GLY A 160 -29.28 9.25 16.14
N GLY A 161 -29.35 7.97 15.76
CA GLY A 161 -28.38 6.95 16.16
C GLY A 161 -28.71 6.20 17.46
N SER A 162 -29.78 6.54 18.15
CA SER A 162 -30.18 5.88 19.43
C SER A 162 -30.76 4.47 19.25
N GLY A 163 -31.29 4.16 18.07
CA GLY A 163 -32.01 2.92 17.78
C GLY A 163 -33.40 2.83 18.44
N ALA A 164 -33.74 3.75 19.32
CA ALA A 164 -35.03 3.79 20.02
C ALA A 164 -36.07 4.57 19.21
N LYS A 165 -37.33 4.25 19.39
CA LYS A 165 -38.47 4.96 18.79
C LYS A 165 -38.44 6.44 19.19
N ALA A 166 -38.85 7.32 18.28
CA ALA A 166 -38.94 8.74 18.54
C ALA A 166 -39.73 9.05 19.81
N GLY A 167 -39.14 9.80 20.75
CA GLY A 167 -39.73 10.11 22.06
C GLY A 167 -39.40 9.11 23.18
N THR A 168 -38.70 8.01 22.86
CA THR A 168 -38.21 7.05 23.86
C THR A 168 -36.69 7.05 23.89
N HIS A 169 -36.06 6.58 24.96
CA HIS A 169 -34.63 6.52 25.15
C HIS A 169 -34.19 5.11 25.49
N PRO A 170 -32.99 4.69 25.07
CA PRO A 170 -32.38 3.46 25.53
C PRO A 170 -32.17 3.50 27.04
N GLU A 171 -32.63 2.48 27.75
CA GLU A 171 -32.45 2.31 29.19
C GLU A 171 -31.15 1.52 29.47
N THR A 172 -30.61 1.65 30.68
CA THR A 172 -29.49 0.80 31.12
C THR A 172 -29.93 -0.65 31.18
N CYS A 173 -29.20 -1.56 30.55
CA CYS A 173 -29.52 -2.97 30.51
C CYS A 173 -29.62 -3.53 31.95
N HIS A 174 -30.77 -4.11 32.27
CA HIS A 174 -31.06 -4.63 33.62
C HIS A 174 -30.17 -5.83 34.01
N LYS A 175 -29.69 -6.61 33.02
CA LYS A 175 -28.88 -7.82 33.24
C LYS A 175 -27.45 -7.55 33.51
N CYS A 176 -26.84 -6.64 32.77
CA CYS A 176 -25.40 -6.31 32.89
C CYS A 176 -25.13 -4.99 33.60
N GLY A 177 -26.14 -4.21 33.98
CA GLY A 177 -25.98 -2.93 34.63
C GLY A 177 -25.24 -1.90 33.79
N GLY A 178 -25.29 -1.99 32.46
CA GLY A 178 -24.63 -1.07 31.53
C GLY A 178 -23.23 -1.51 31.06
N SER A 179 -22.66 -2.59 31.63
CA SER A 179 -21.29 -3.04 31.27
C SER A 179 -21.21 -3.72 29.91
N GLY A 180 -22.31 -4.16 29.35
CA GLY A 180 -22.35 -4.93 28.10
C GLY A 180 -21.85 -6.37 28.23
N GLN A 181 -21.31 -6.75 29.38
CA GLN A 181 -20.75 -8.07 29.65
C GLN A 181 -21.26 -8.65 30.94
N ILE A 182 -21.32 -9.97 31.04
CA ILE A 182 -21.68 -10.71 32.24
C ILE A 182 -20.57 -11.70 32.59
N ASN A 183 -20.35 -11.88 33.90
CA ASN A 183 -19.38 -12.85 34.39
C ASN A 183 -20.08 -14.22 34.53
N VAL A 184 -19.63 -15.21 33.80
CA VAL A 184 -20.11 -16.58 33.89
C VAL A 184 -19.04 -17.43 34.53
N VAL A 185 -19.38 -18.12 35.60
CA VAL A 185 -18.53 -19.10 36.24
C VAL A 185 -18.75 -20.44 35.55
N ARG A 186 -17.66 -21.00 34.99
CA ARG A 186 -17.69 -22.36 34.43
C ARG A 186 -16.83 -23.27 35.31
N ASP A 187 -17.39 -24.40 35.69
CA ASP A 187 -16.64 -25.45 36.36
C ASP A 187 -15.86 -26.21 35.30
N THR A 188 -14.53 -26.19 35.44
CA THR A 188 -13.61 -26.93 34.58
C THR A 188 -12.88 -27.99 35.40
N PRO A 189 -12.30 -29.05 34.80
CA PRO A 189 -11.53 -30.07 35.53
C PRO A 189 -10.36 -29.52 36.35
N LEU A 190 -9.94 -28.27 36.06
CA LEU A 190 -8.85 -27.56 36.75
C LEU A 190 -9.34 -26.55 37.80
N GLY A 191 -10.66 -26.44 38.04
CA GLY A 191 -11.25 -25.53 38.99
C GLY A 191 -12.29 -24.59 38.35
N ARG A 192 -12.85 -23.70 39.19
CA ARG A 192 -13.81 -22.69 38.73
C ARG A 192 -13.13 -21.56 38.00
N MET A 193 -13.43 -21.40 36.72
CA MET A 193 -12.98 -20.26 35.93
C MET A 193 -14.11 -19.26 35.74
N GLN A 194 -13.82 -17.98 36.03
CA GLN A 194 -14.72 -16.87 35.76
C GLN A 194 -14.37 -16.30 34.39
N THR A 195 -15.30 -16.35 33.46
CA THR A 195 -15.12 -15.84 32.10
C THR A 195 -16.14 -14.73 31.83
N GLN A 196 -15.69 -13.63 31.25
CA GLN A 196 -16.56 -12.58 30.78
C GLN A 196 -17.14 -12.97 29.42
N VAL A 197 -18.45 -12.91 29.28
CA VAL A 197 -19.16 -13.13 28.03
C VAL A 197 -20.05 -11.95 27.70
N THR A 198 -20.29 -11.71 26.43
CA THR A 198 -21.18 -10.66 25.95
C THR A 198 -22.59 -10.87 26.54
N CYS A 199 -23.19 -9.82 27.05
CA CYS A 199 -24.55 -9.88 27.57
C CYS A 199 -25.55 -10.21 26.45
N ASP A 200 -26.30 -11.26 26.60
CA ASP A 200 -27.29 -11.75 25.63
C ASP A 200 -28.54 -10.85 25.49
N VAL A 201 -28.84 -10.02 26.50
CA VAL A 201 -29.97 -9.08 26.46
C VAL A 201 -29.66 -7.85 25.63
N CYS A 202 -28.51 -7.24 25.86
CA CYS A 202 -28.11 -6.02 25.16
C CYS A 202 -27.10 -6.25 24.03
N ASN A 203 -26.67 -7.49 23.79
CA ASN A 203 -25.66 -7.85 22.77
C ASN A 203 -24.38 -7.00 22.84
N GLY A 204 -23.97 -6.66 24.07
CA GLY A 204 -22.73 -5.90 24.29
C GLY A 204 -22.92 -4.38 24.37
N THR A 205 -24.07 -3.83 24.02
CA THR A 205 -24.29 -2.37 24.02
C THR A 205 -24.45 -1.75 25.41
N GLY A 206 -24.70 -2.55 26.43
CA GLY A 206 -25.02 -2.07 27.79
C GLY A 206 -26.35 -1.33 27.90
N LYS A 207 -27.08 -1.17 26.80
CA LYS A 207 -28.36 -0.45 26.72
C LYS A 207 -29.42 -1.38 26.19
N GLU A 208 -30.63 -1.25 26.74
CA GLU A 208 -31.81 -2.00 26.33
C GLU A 208 -32.81 -1.05 25.67
N ILE A 209 -33.27 -1.41 24.48
CA ILE A 209 -34.26 -0.65 23.70
C ILE A 209 -35.59 -1.41 23.78
N LYS A 210 -36.54 -0.88 24.57
CA LYS A 210 -37.88 -1.47 24.70
C LYS A 210 -38.71 -1.30 23.43
N GLU A 211 -38.70 -0.10 22.87
CA GLU A 211 -39.38 0.21 21.62
C GLU A 211 -38.37 0.57 20.57
N LYS A 212 -38.24 -0.27 19.54
CA LYS A 212 -37.29 -0.07 18.45
C LYS A 212 -37.76 1.01 17.47
N CYS A 213 -36.82 1.78 16.94
CA CYS A 213 -37.08 2.73 15.86
C CYS A 213 -37.63 2.00 14.63
N GLU A 214 -38.70 2.50 14.05
CA GLU A 214 -39.38 1.90 12.90
C GLU A 214 -38.52 1.96 11.62
N THR A 215 -37.63 2.97 11.49
CA THR A 215 -36.78 3.16 10.33
C THR A 215 -35.57 2.24 10.35
N CYS A 216 -34.82 2.19 11.46
CA CYS A 216 -33.59 1.42 11.57
C CYS A 216 -33.73 0.09 12.33
N HIS A 217 -34.90 -0.24 12.84
CA HIS A 217 -35.22 -1.47 13.56
C HIS A 217 -34.29 -1.76 14.76
N GLY A 218 -33.76 -0.69 15.37
CA GLY A 218 -32.91 -0.78 16.55
C GLY A 218 -31.41 -0.69 16.27
N SER A 219 -30.97 -0.65 15.01
CA SER A 219 -29.54 -0.55 14.67
C SER A 219 -28.92 0.85 14.93
N GLY A 220 -29.76 1.89 14.91
CA GLY A 220 -29.29 3.27 14.99
C GLY A 220 -28.72 3.83 13.68
N HIS A 221 -28.56 2.98 12.66
CA HIS A 221 -27.95 3.34 11.38
C HIS A 221 -28.89 3.01 10.21
N GLU A 222 -28.75 3.74 9.11
CA GLU A 222 -29.48 3.50 7.88
C GLU A 222 -28.55 3.65 6.66
N LYS A 223 -28.84 2.87 5.61
CA LYS A 223 -28.08 2.97 4.36
C LYS A 223 -28.65 4.07 3.49
N VAL A 224 -27.85 5.10 3.25
CA VAL A 224 -28.25 6.28 2.46
C VAL A 224 -27.33 6.43 1.25
N ALA A 225 -27.92 6.80 0.11
CA ALA A 225 -27.15 7.18 -1.06
C ALA A 225 -26.55 8.58 -0.85
N HIS A 226 -25.24 8.64 -0.74
CA HIS A 226 -24.50 9.87 -0.55
C HIS A 226 -23.79 10.28 -1.82
N THR A 227 -23.71 11.61 -2.07
CA THR A 227 -23.01 12.15 -3.24
C THR A 227 -21.90 13.06 -2.77
N VAL A 228 -20.66 12.77 -3.21
CA VAL A 228 -19.48 13.58 -2.89
C VAL A 228 -18.83 14.10 -4.16
N LYS A 229 -18.35 15.34 -4.13
CA LYS A 229 -17.54 15.92 -5.20
C LYS A 229 -16.08 15.54 -4.99
N VAL A 230 -15.49 14.90 -5.98
CA VAL A 230 -14.11 14.46 -5.98
C VAL A 230 -13.34 15.27 -7.01
N THR A 231 -12.33 16.01 -6.57
CA THR A 231 -11.41 16.73 -7.45
C THR A 231 -10.20 15.83 -7.72
N VAL A 232 -10.14 15.26 -8.92
CA VAL A 232 -9.03 14.41 -9.36
C VAL A 232 -7.85 15.30 -9.75
N PRO A 233 -6.68 15.19 -9.12
CA PRO A 233 -5.52 15.99 -9.52
C PRO A 233 -4.99 15.55 -10.88
N ALA A 234 -4.34 16.50 -11.60
CA ALA A 234 -3.69 16.20 -12.86
C ALA A 234 -2.51 15.25 -12.66
N GLY A 235 -2.32 14.33 -13.61
CA GLY A 235 -1.21 13.38 -13.59
C GLY A 235 -1.44 12.12 -12.74
N VAL A 236 -2.69 11.82 -12.33
CA VAL A 236 -3.00 10.60 -11.57
C VAL A 236 -2.76 9.35 -12.40
N GLU A 237 -2.42 8.26 -11.72
CA GLU A 237 -2.15 6.94 -12.30
C GLU A 237 -3.14 5.89 -11.79
N THR A 238 -3.24 4.80 -12.54
CA THR A 238 -4.05 3.66 -12.12
C THR A 238 -3.54 3.09 -10.79
N GLY A 239 -4.47 2.81 -9.87
CA GLY A 239 -4.18 2.25 -8.56
C GLY A 239 -3.87 3.28 -7.47
N GLN A 240 -3.71 4.55 -7.83
CA GLN A 240 -3.54 5.60 -6.84
C GLN A 240 -4.83 5.80 -6.04
N LYS A 241 -4.67 6.16 -4.76
CA LYS A 241 -5.77 6.34 -3.81
C LYS A 241 -5.81 7.76 -3.29
N MET A 242 -7.00 8.32 -3.25
CA MET A 242 -7.30 9.59 -2.59
C MET A 242 -8.16 9.33 -1.36
N ARG A 243 -7.76 9.85 -0.22
CA ARG A 243 -8.52 9.79 1.03
C ARG A 243 -9.42 11.00 1.16
N LEU A 244 -10.71 10.77 1.33
CA LEU A 244 -11.71 11.78 1.67
C LEU A 244 -12.15 11.55 3.11
N GLN A 245 -11.67 12.41 3.99
CA GLN A 245 -11.88 12.28 5.43
C GLN A 245 -13.36 12.42 5.81
N GLY A 246 -13.83 11.54 6.70
CA GLY A 246 -15.20 11.56 7.22
C GLY A 246 -16.28 11.25 6.19
N GLN A 247 -15.94 10.63 5.06
CA GLN A 247 -16.86 10.24 4.00
C GLN A 247 -17.16 8.73 3.98
N GLY A 248 -16.69 7.98 4.99
CA GLY A 248 -17.00 6.57 5.21
C GLY A 248 -18.32 6.38 5.98
N ASP A 249 -18.48 5.20 6.58
CA ASP A 249 -19.66 4.86 7.37
C ASP A 249 -19.70 5.62 8.71
N ALA A 250 -20.89 5.78 9.26
CA ALA A 250 -21.10 6.43 10.57
C ALA A 250 -20.46 5.60 11.69
N GLY A 251 -19.84 6.31 12.63
CA GLY A 251 -19.27 5.68 13.82
C GLY A 251 -20.33 5.18 14.79
N VAL A 252 -19.92 4.27 15.66
CA VAL A 252 -20.79 3.68 16.69
C VAL A 252 -20.54 4.39 18.02
N ASN A 253 -21.58 4.47 18.86
CA ASN A 253 -21.55 5.12 20.18
C ASN A 253 -21.04 6.59 20.16
N GLY A 254 -21.39 7.34 19.11
CA GLY A 254 -20.96 8.73 18.96
C GLY A 254 -19.52 8.88 18.44
N GLY A 255 -18.96 7.81 17.90
CA GLY A 255 -17.67 7.86 17.21
C GLY A 255 -17.72 8.65 15.89
N PRO A 256 -16.57 9.10 15.38
CA PRO A 256 -16.50 9.82 14.11
C PRO A 256 -16.82 8.89 12.93
N TYR A 257 -17.15 9.48 11.80
CA TYR A 257 -17.27 8.76 10.53
C TYR A 257 -15.93 8.17 10.12
N GLY A 258 -15.96 7.06 9.39
CA GLY A 258 -14.83 6.51 8.65
C GLY A 258 -14.46 7.39 7.46
N ASP A 259 -13.51 6.95 6.66
CA ASP A 259 -13.02 7.67 5.50
C ASP A 259 -13.43 6.96 4.20
N LEU A 260 -13.51 7.73 3.12
CA LEU A 260 -13.70 7.16 1.79
C LEU A 260 -12.37 7.18 1.01
N TYR A 261 -11.91 6.01 0.61
CA TYR A 261 -10.75 5.86 -0.27
C TYR A 261 -11.22 5.73 -1.72
N VAL A 262 -10.95 6.75 -2.50
CA VAL A 262 -11.22 6.75 -3.93
C VAL A 262 -10.01 6.18 -4.66
N VAL A 263 -10.18 5.07 -5.37
CA VAL A 263 -9.15 4.43 -6.17
C VAL A 263 -9.36 4.79 -7.63
N PHE A 264 -8.34 5.35 -8.28
CA PHE A 264 -8.41 5.73 -9.68
C PHE A 264 -8.05 4.55 -10.57
N GLN A 265 -8.83 4.34 -11.60
CA GLN A 265 -8.57 3.40 -12.69
C GLN A 265 -8.59 4.18 -14.00
N VAL A 266 -7.43 4.32 -14.62
CA VAL A 266 -7.28 5.06 -15.88
C VAL A 266 -7.43 4.11 -17.05
N GLU A 267 -8.29 4.46 -18.00
CA GLU A 267 -8.46 3.73 -19.24
C GLU A 267 -7.22 3.91 -20.13
N ALA A 268 -6.83 2.86 -20.84
CA ALA A 268 -5.74 2.92 -21.78
C ALA A 268 -6.12 3.84 -22.97
N SER A 269 -5.15 4.58 -23.49
CA SER A 269 -5.33 5.36 -24.71
C SER A 269 -5.04 4.49 -25.94
N ASP A 270 -5.82 4.67 -27.01
CA ASP A 270 -5.59 4.00 -28.30
C ASP A 270 -4.30 4.51 -29.00
N LYS A 271 -3.84 5.70 -28.64
CA LYS A 271 -2.72 6.37 -29.31
C LYS A 271 -1.45 6.43 -28.47
N PHE A 272 -1.61 6.60 -27.18
CA PHE A 272 -0.50 6.90 -26.27
C PHE A 272 -0.29 5.79 -25.26
N GLU A 273 0.95 5.41 -25.06
CA GLU A 273 1.38 4.60 -23.94
C GLU A 273 1.94 5.55 -22.86
N ARG A 274 1.67 5.30 -21.59
CA ARG A 274 2.09 6.17 -20.49
C ARG A 274 2.89 5.37 -19.47
N ASP A 275 4.02 5.95 -19.03
CA ASP A 275 4.81 5.45 -17.91
C ASP A 275 5.14 6.64 -16.97
N GLY A 276 4.48 6.69 -15.85
CA GLY A 276 4.55 7.84 -14.93
C GLY A 276 4.15 9.15 -15.60
N ALA A 277 5.07 10.08 -15.69
CA ALA A 277 4.89 11.37 -16.38
C ALA A 277 5.27 11.33 -17.87
N GLU A 278 5.94 10.27 -18.30
CA GLU A 278 6.43 10.13 -19.67
C GLU A 278 5.32 9.53 -20.56
N ILE A 279 5.23 10.05 -21.81
CA ILE A 279 4.26 9.61 -22.82
C ILE A 279 5.03 9.05 -24.00
N TYR A 280 4.60 7.91 -24.50
CA TYR A 280 5.16 7.25 -25.67
C TYR A 280 4.14 7.23 -26.78
N TYR A 281 4.57 7.64 -27.97
CA TYR A 281 3.75 7.62 -29.18
C TYR A 281 4.49 6.92 -30.31
N LYS A 282 3.90 5.85 -30.86
CA LYS A 282 4.44 5.14 -32.01
C LYS A 282 3.92 5.79 -33.28
N MET A 283 4.78 6.52 -33.95
CA MET A 283 4.47 7.29 -35.17
C MET A 283 4.70 6.42 -36.40
N PRO A 284 3.65 6.01 -37.12
CA PRO A 284 3.82 5.38 -38.41
C PRO A 284 4.33 6.42 -39.43
N MET A 285 5.39 6.09 -40.14
CA MET A 285 6.04 6.97 -41.13
C MET A 285 6.29 6.21 -42.42
N ASP A 286 6.12 6.89 -43.56
CA ASP A 286 6.49 6.34 -44.85
C ASP A 286 8.04 6.27 -44.97
N PHE A 287 8.54 5.22 -45.61
CA PHE A 287 9.99 5.03 -45.80
C PHE A 287 10.62 6.16 -46.63
N VAL A 288 9.86 6.80 -47.56
CA VAL A 288 10.34 7.94 -48.37
C VAL A 288 10.59 9.15 -47.49
N GLN A 289 9.65 9.44 -46.57
CA GLN A 289 9.81 10.55 -45.60
C GLN A 289 11.00 10.29 -44.68
N ALA A 290 11.18 9.03 -44.23
CA ALA A 290 12.29 8.66 -43.36
C ALA A 290 13.66 8.78 -44.10
N ALA A 291 13.71 8.41 -45.39
CA ALA A 291 14.93 8.47 -46.21
C ALA A 291 15.34 9.91 -46.57
N LEU A 292 14.38 10.75 -46.95
CA LEU A 292 14.62 12.11 -47.41
C LEU A 292 14.62 13.14 -46.29
N GLY A 293 14.03 12.80 -45.15
CA GLY A 293 13.70 13.73 -44.07
C GLY A 293 12.43 14.51 -44.36
N ASP A 294 11.73 14.91 -43.33
CA ASP A 294 10.45 15.65 -43.46
C ASP A 294 10.20 16.48 -42.20
N GLU A 295 9.26 17.42 -42.29
CA GLU A 295 8.68 18.11 -41.14
C GLU A 295 7.26 17.61 -40.94
N ILE A 296 7.03 16.84 -39.90
CA ILE A 296 5.75 16.17 -39.63
C ILE A 296 5.05 16.80 -38.44
N GLU A 297 3.73 16.73 -38.42
CA GLU A 297 2.91 17.11 -37.28
C GLU A 297 2.65 15.90 -36.39
N VAL A 298 3.07 15.97 -35.14
CA VAL A 298 2.98 14.89 -34.15
C VAL A 298 1.92 15.26 -33.12
N PRO A 299 0.94 14.40 -32.86
CA PRO A 299 -0.02 14.61 -31.78
C PRO A 299 0.69 14.47 -30.43
N THR A 300 0.39 15.38 -29.53
CA THR A 300 0.76 15.28 -28.11
C THR A 300 -0.49 15.42 -27.25
N VAL A 301 -0.38 15.07 -25.97
CA VAL A 301 -1.48 15.30 -25.02
C VAL A 301 -1.82 16.79 -24.87
N HIS A 302 -0.92 17.69 -25.23
CA HIS A 302 -1.11 19.15 -25.18
C HIS A 302 -1.41 19.78 -26.55
N GLY A 303 -1.84 19.00 -27.55
CA GLY A 303 -2.06 19.43 -28.92
C GLY A 303 -0.92 19.04 -29.87
N ASN A 304 -1.03 19.39 -31.14
CA ASN A 304 -0.06 18.97 -32.15
C ASN A 304 1.21 19.81 -32.12
N VAL A 305 2.36 19.19 -32.41
CA VAL A 305 3.67 19.82 -32.45
C VAL A 305 4.40 19.42 -33.74
N LYS A 306 5.03 20.37 -34.42
CA LYS A 306 5.87 20.11 -35.58
C LYS A 306 7.19 19.48 -35.13
N LEU A 307 7.56 18.38 -35.74
CA LEU A 307 8.80 17.65 -35.50
C LEU A 307 9.57 17.51 -36.81
N LYS A 308 10.79 18.00 -36.81
CA LYS A 308 11.70 17.83 -37.95
C LYS A 308 12.40 16.48 -37.85
N ILE A 309 12.23 15.66 -38.87
CA ILE A 309 12.83 14.35 -39.02
C ILE A 309 14.05 14.45 -39.91
N PRO A 310 15.25 14.10 -39.45
CA PRO A 310 16.44 14.07 -40.28
C PRO A 310 16.36 13.01 -41.39
N ALA A 311 16.99 13.26 -42.54
CA ALA A 311 17.13 12.28 -43.59
C ALA A 311 17.93 11.06 -43.09
N GLY A 312 17.49 9.87 -43.51
CA GLY A 312 18.09 8.60 -43.07
C GLY A 312 17.64 8.08 -41.71
N THR A 313 16.54 8.61 -41.16
CA THR A 313 15.95 8.17 -39.90
C THR A 313 15.54 6.70 -40.02
N GLN A 314 15.92 5.88 -39.04
CA GLN A 314 15.62 4.46 -38.99
C GLN A 314 14.39 4.15 -38.13
N THR A 315 13.77 2.99 -38.38
CA THR A 315 12.71 2.50 -37.49
C THR A 315 13.25 2.29 -36.08
N GLY A 316 12.43 2.65 -35.05
CA GLY A 316 12.87 2.64 -33.67
C GLY A 316 13.59 3.91 -33.21
N ALA A 317 13.88 4.85 -34.13
CA ALA A 317 14.43 6.15 -33.74
C ALA A 317 13.50 6.87 -32.78
N ASN A 318 14.04 7.43 -31.71
CA ASN A 318 13.28 8.04 -30.64
C ASN A 318 13.57 9.55 -30.56
N PHE A 319 12.52 10.36 -30.68
CA PHE A 319 12.58 11.81 -30.58
C PHE A 319 11.89 12.28 -29.31
N ARG A 320 12.62 12.99 -28.46
CA ARG A 320 12.10 13.53 -27.20
C ARG A 320 11.51 14.93 -27.40
N LEU A 321 10.23 15.09 -27.08
CA LEU A 321 9.55 16.37 -27.02
C LEU A 321 9.48 16.82 -25.55
N LYS A 322 10.38 17.72 -25.17
CA LYS A 322 10.55 18.18 -23.80
C LYS A 322 9.29 18.88 -23.28
N GLY A 323 8.82 18.46 -22.09
CA GLY A 323 7.66 19.07 -21.41
C GLY A 323 6.31 18.79 -22.07
N LYS A 324 6.23 17.83 -23.00
CA LYS A 324 4.99 17.44 -23.71
C LYS A 324 4.34 16.16 -23.15
N GLY A 325 4.88 15.62 -22.07
CA GLY A 325 4.32 14.49 -21.34
C GLY A 325 3.20 14.88 -20.37
N ALA A 326 2.86 13.97 -19.46
CA ALA A 326 1.86 14.18 -18.43
C ALA A 326 2.39 15.10 -17.32
N PRO A 327 1.51 15.85 -16.64
CA PRO A 327 1.88 16.57 -15.43
C PRO A 327 2.42 15.62 -14.35
N LYS A 328 3.43 16.07 -13.63
CA LYS A 328 3.99 15.33 -12.50
C LYS A 328 3.08 15.47 -11.29
N LEU A 329 2.63 14.39 -10.72
CA LEU A 329 1.78 14.40 -9.52
C LEU A 329 2.52 14.98 -8.30
N ARG A 330 3.84 14.74 -8.21
CA ARG A 330 4.71 15.31 -7.17
C ARG A 330 5.78 16.18 -7.84
N GLY A 331 5.84 17.44 -7.45
CA GLY A 331 6.74 18.43 -8.02
C GLY A 331 6.04 19.37 -9.01
N SER A 332 6.81 20.08 -9.82
CA SER A 332 6.32 21.05 -10.80
C SER A 332 6.68 20.61 -12.23
N GLY A 333 5.82 20.99 -13.19
CA GLY A 333 6.03 20.78 -14.61
C GLY A 333 5.53 19.43 -15.13
N ASN A 334 5.77 19.19 -16.40
CA ASN A 334 5.36 18.00 -17.13
C ASN A 334 6.57 17.08 -17.38
N GLY A 335 6.28 15.81 -17.61
CA GLY A 335 7.25 14.88 -18.21
C GLY A 335 7.47 15.18 -19.69
N ASP A 336 8.15 14.28 -20.37
CA ASP A 336 8.46 14.42 -21.78
C ASP A 336 7.61 13.45 -22.61
N GLN A 337 7.42 13.76 -23.90
CA GLN A 337 6.84 12.81 -24.83
C GLN A 337 7.91 12.25 -25.74
N TYR A 338 7.91 10.94 -25.89
CA TYR A 338 8.82 10.19 -26.75
C TYR A 338 8.07 9.72 -28.00
N VAL A 339 8.56 10.15 -29.16
CA VAL A 339 8.01 9.78 -30.47
C VAL A 339 8.91 8.70 -31.08
N ILE A 340 8.38 7.48 -31.15
CA ILE A 340 9.10 6.33 -31.70
C ILE A 340 8.68 6.15 -33.14
N ILE A 341 9.61 6.32 -34.06
CA ILE A 341 9.34 6.18 -35.48
C ILE A 341 9.18 4.70 -35.85
N ASN A 342 8.07 4.38 -36.48
CA ASN A 342 7.79 3.06 -37.05
C ASN A 342 7.64 3.18 -38.55
N ILE A 343 8.69 2.79 -39.28
CA ILE A 343 8.67 2.85 -40.76
C ILE A 343 7.75 1.78 -41.31
N VAL A 344 6.75 2.22 -42.06
CA VAL A 344 5.75 1.34 -42.68
C VAL A 344 6.02 1.25 -44.18
N THR A 345 6.15 0.03 -44.68
CA THR A 345 6.24 -0.23 -46.11
C THR A 345 4.84 -0.23 -46.75
N PRO A 346 4.60 0.49 -47.84
CA PRO A 346 3.31 0.51 -48.50
C PRO A 346 2.95 -0.88 -49.06
N LYS A 347 1.73 -1.36 -48.72
CA LYS A 347 1.28 -2.70 -49.13
C LYS A 347 0.69 -2.74 -50.54
N ASN A 348 0.03 -1.65 -50.96
CA ASN A 348 -0.64 -1.56 -52.26
C ASN A 348 0.01 -0.50 -53.12
N LEU A 349 0.92 -0.92 -53.97
CA LEU A 349 1.63 -0.04 -54.91
C LEU A 349 0.92 0.02 -56.25
N ASN A 350 0.70 1.24 -56.76
CA ASN A 350 0.30 1.43 -58.14
C ASN A 350 1.48 1.18 -59.12
N GLN A 351 1.19 1.17 -60.43
CA GLN A 351 2.23 0.87 -61.44
C GLN A 351 3.39 1.89 -61.42
N ALA A 352 3.09 3.17 -61.30
CA ALA A 352 4.09 4.24 -61.24
C ALA A 352 5.02 4.11 -60.02
N GLN A 353 4.43 3.79 -58.85
CA GLN A 353 5.20 3.56 -57.62
C GLN A 353 6.12 2.33 -57.75
N LYS A 354 5.67 1.25 -58.36
CA LYS A 354 6.51 0.06 -58.63
C LYS A 354 7.68 0.41 -59.52
N GLU A 355 7.44 1.16 -60.63
CA GLU A 355 8.50 1.61 -61.53
C GLU A 355 9.52 2.52 -60.83
N ALA A 356 9.06 3.47 -60.02
CA ALA A 356 9.95 4.34 -59.22
C ALA A 356 10.80 3.52 -58.23
N LEU A 357 10.22 2.55 -57.51
CA LEU A 357 10.97 1.70 -56.62
C LEU A 357 11.95 0.76 -57.34
N GLN A 358 11.63 0.27 -58.52
CA GLN A 358 12.55 -0.51 -59.38
C GLN A 358 13.72 0.33 -59.87
N ALA A 359 13.46 1.59 -60.23
CA ALA A 359 14.51 2.53 -60.61
C ALA A 359 15.45 2.83 -59.39
N PHE A 360 14.88 3.01 -58.24
CA PHE A 360 15.64 3.18 -57.00
C PHE A 360 16.50 1.97 -56.67
N ALA A 361 15.89 0.75 -56.71
CA ALA A 361 16.63 -0.50 -56.45
C ALA A 361 17.84 -0.65 -57.42
N LYS A 362 17.60 -0.37 -58.71
CA LYS A 362 18.65 -0.41 -59.74
C LYS A 362 19.78 0.61 -59.43
N ALA A 363 19.43 1.82 -59.06
CA ALA A 363 20.40 2.85 -58.68
C ALA A 363 21.20 2.48 -57.42
N SER A 364 20.58 1.74 -56.49
CA SER A 364 21.19 1.27 -55.22
C SER A 364 21.94 -0.06 -55.38
N GLY A 365 22.00 -0.67 -56.60
CA GLY A 365 22.65 -1.95 -56.83
C GLY A 365 21.97 -3.17 -56.21
N VAL A 366 20.67 -3.04 -55.87
CA VAL A 366 19.90 -4.10 -55.22
C VAL A 366 19.08 -4.84 -56.27
N GLU A 367 19.35 -6.13 -56.49
CA GLU A 367 18.54 -6.97 -57.34
C GLU A 367 17.28 -7.48 -56.63
N VAL A 368 16.10 -7.07 -57.12
CA VAL A 368 14.80 -7.55 -56.64
C VAL A 368 14.31 -8.71 -57.46
N SER A 369 14.44 -9.93 -56.97
CA SER A 369 14.11 -11.19 -57.69
C SER A 369 12.61 -11.39 -57.91
N GLY A 370 11.73 -10.42 -57.63
CA GLY A 370 10.28 -10.55 -57.66
C GLY A 370 9.55 -9.93 -58.84
N SER A 371 10.23 -9.24 -59.77
CA SER A 371 9.59 -8.62 -60.92
C SER A 371 9.74 -9.50 -62.18
N GLY A 372 8.83 -10.41 -62.40
CA GLY A 372 8.57 -10.97 -63.72
C GLY A 372 9.35 -12.23 -64.10
N LYS A 373 9.34 -13.25 -63.24
CA LYS A 373 9.37 -14.60 -63.84
C LYS A 373 8.00 -14.88 -64.37
N LYS A 374 7.81 -14.68 -65.71
CA LYS A 374 6.72 -15.30 -66.47
C LYS A 374 6.63 -16.74 -66.02
N GLY A 375 5.44 -17.15 -65.61
CA GLY A 375 5.19 -18.47 -65.10
C GLY A 375 5.66 -19.52 -66.09
N PHE A 376 6.15 -20.62 -65.60
CA PHE A 376 6.59 -21.81 -66.32
C PHE A 376 5.53 -22.36 -67.30
N PHE A 377 4.28 -21.86 -67.26
CA PHE A 377 3.18 -22.24 -68.09
C PHE A 377 3.03 -21.47 -69.44
N ASP A 378 3.85 -20.39 -69.66
CA ASP A 378 3.78 -19.65 -70.93
C ASP A 378 4.63 -20.32 -72.08
N LYS A 379 5.24 -21.45 -71.78
CA LYS A 379 5.97 -22.25 -72.81
C LYS A 379 5.14 -23.31 -73.50
N PHE A 380 3.85 -23.41 -73.26
CA PHE A 380 2.94 -24.35 -73.83
C PHE A 380 1.75 -23.69 -74.56
N LYS A 381 1.99 -22.59 -75.25
CA LYS A 381 1.10 -22.07 -76.26
C LYS A 381 1.83 -22.03 -77.61
#